data_16fca036b4151a3f415f80e9e5559ec6
#
_entry.id   16fca036b4151a3f415f80e9e5559ec6
#
_cell.length_a   1.000
_cell.length_b   1.000
_cell.length_c   1.000
_cell.angle_alpha   90.00
_cell.angle_beta   90.00
_cell.angle_gamma   90.00
#
_symmetry.space_group_name_H-M   'P 1'
#
loop_
_entity.id
_entity.type
_entity.pdbx_description
1 polymer ?
#
loop_
_entity_poly.entity_id
_entity_poly.type
_entity_poly.pdbx_seq_one_letter_code
_entity_poly.pdbx_strand_id
1 'polypeptide(L)'
;MNQQNIDYVLRSVEQRDIRFVRLWFVDILGRLKNFAISPEDLEVAFEEGIGFDGSAIEGFATPEEADMLAFPDASTFQILPWRPSHNGVARVFCDVCTPDRKPFAGDPRDALRRMFHKAEKAGYLLNVGAELEYYYFPDEHTPEPLDNVGYFDLSVSDAARDLRRNTVLTLEKMSVPVEYTFHAAGRSQHGMSLRHAEALSMSDAITTAKLIIKQQAYESGCHASFMPKPLAGEDG
;
A
#
# COMPACT_ATOMS: atom_id res chain seq x y z
N MET A 1 7.03 20.13 4.49
CA MET A 1 7.83 18.89 4.31
C MET A 1 9.09 18.98 5.16
N ASN A 2 9.56 17.87 5.75
CA ASN A 2 10.78 17.88 6.57
C ASN A 2 12.00 17.71 5.65
N GLN A 3 12.86 18.73 5.54
CA GLN A 3 14.08 18.72 4.70
C GLN A 3 15.00 17.52 4.99
N GLN A 4 15.08 17.11 6.25
CA GLN A 4 15.91 15.95 6.63
C GLN A 4 15.43 14.64 5.97
N ASN A 5 14.11 14.48 5.79
CA ASN A 5 13.56 13.30 5.10
C ASN A 5 13.88 13.35 3.61
N ILE A 6 13.79 14.52 2.98
CA ILE A 6 14.15 14.70 1.56
C ILE A 6 15.64 14.35 1.35
N ASP A 7 16.53 14.92 2.15
CA ASP A 7 17.97 14.66 2.08
C ASP A 7 18.30 13.17 2.30
N TYR A 8 17.55 12.50 3.18
CA TYR A 8 17.70 11.05 3.40
C TYR A 8 17.28 10.27 2.15
N VAL A 9 16.15 10.63 1.53
CA VAL A 9 15.65 9.96 0.33
C VAL A 9 16.61 10.10 -0.83
N LEU A 10 17.08 11.33 -1.13
CA LEU A 10 18.02 11.59 -2.22
C LEU A 10 19.31 10.80 -2.06
N ARG A 11 19.89 10.80 -0.85
CA ARG A 11 21.07 9.97 -0.57
C ARG A 11 20.81 8.48 -0.67
N SER A 12 19.66 8.01 -0.21
CA SER A 12 19.29 6.58 -0.27
C SER A 12 19.13 6.09 -1.71
N VAL A 13 18.58 6.91 -2.57
CA VAL A 13 18.40 6.61 -3.99
C VAL A 13 19.75 6.43 -4.67
N GLU A 14 20.70 7.34 -4.42
CA GLU A 14 22.06 7.25 -4.96
C GLU A 14 22.83 6.03 -4.41
N GLN A 15 22.87 5.86 -3.08
CA GLN A 15 23.64 4.80 -2.41
C GLN A 15 23.13 3.38 -2.70
N ARG A 16 21.84 3.24 -3.02
CA ARG A 16 21.19 1.94 -3.24
C ARG A 16 20.93 1.61 -4.70
N ASP A 17 21.55 2.35 -5.64
CA ASP A 17 21.40 2.16 -7.09
C ASP A 17 19.92 2.08 -7.52
N ILE A 18 19.08 2.97 -6.97
CA ILE A 18 17.68 3.07 -7.36
C ILE A 18 17.60 3.76 -8.72
N ARG A 19 16.89 3.14 -9.66
CA ARG A 19 16.71 3.66 -11.03
C ARG A 19 15.30 4.10 -11.34
N PHE A 20 14.34 3.68 -10.54
CA PHE A 20 12.94 4.07 -10.70
C PHE A 20 12.35 4.41 -9.34
N VAL A 21 11.71 5.56 -9.23
CA VAL A 21 10.92 5.94 -8.07
C VAL A 21 9.44 5.96 -8.48
N ARG A 22 8.66 5.07 -7.87
CA ARG A 22 7.23 4.98 -8.12
C ARG A 22 6.48 5.94 -7.22
N LEU A 23 5.75 6.86 -7.83
CA LEU A 23 4.85 7.77 -7.15
C LEU A 23 3.51 7.06 -6.96
N TRP A 24 3.16 6.76 -5.70
CA TRP A 24 1.95 6.04 -5.35
C TRP A 24 0.89 6.98 -4.80
N PHE A 25 -0.34 6.81 -5.23
CA PHE A 25 -1.51 7.48 -4.68
C PHE A 25 -2.74 6.59 -4.84
N VAL A 26 -3.86 6.93 -4.21
CA VAL A 26 -5.08 6.13 -4.28
C VAL A 26 -6.21 6.93 -4.92
N ASP A 27 -7.06 6.25 -5.70
CA ASP A 27 -8.29 6.85 -6.24
C ASP A 27 -9.41 6.83 -5.19
N ILE A 28 -10.56 7.39 -5.54
CA ILE A 28 -11.74 7.45 -4.65
C ILE A 28 -12.29 6.06 -4.27
N LEU A 29 -11.96 5.03 -5.03
CA LEU A 29 -12.33 3.64 -4.73
C LEU A 29 -11.28 2.90 -3.89
N GLY A 30 -10.23 3.61 -3.44
CA GLY A 30 -9.13 3.03 -2.68
C GLY A 30 -8.19 2.15 -3.51
N ARG A 31 -8.21 2.25 -4.84
CA ARG A 31 -7.30 1.52 -5.72
C ARG A 31 -5.96 2.24 -5.80
N LEU A 32 -4.89 1.49 -5.58
CA LEU A 32 -3.54 2.01 -5.70
C LEU A 32 -3.22 2.33 -7.17
N LYS A 33 -2.87 3.57 -7.43
CA LYS A 33 -2.38 4.09 -8.70
C LYS A 33 -0.90 4.40 -8.60
N ASN A 34 -0.19 4.36 -9.72
CA ASN A 34 1.20 4.76 -9.75
C ASN A 34 1.68 5.12 -11.15
N PHE A 35 2.71 5.94 -11.18
CA PHE A 35 3.61 6.10 -12.31
C PHE A 35 5.05 6.18 -11.78
N ALA A 36 6.04 6.08 -12.65
CA ALA A 36 7.44 6.08 -12.24
C ALA A 36 8.17 7.29 -12.83
N ILE A 37 9.07 7.85 -12.03
CA ILE A 37 9.98 8.91 -12.45
C ILE A 37 11.44 8.44 -12.37
N SER A 38 12.32 9.15 -13.08
CA SER A 38 13.77 9.03 -12.89
C SER A 38 14.17 9.58 -11.51
N PRO A 39 15.18 9.01 -10.86
CA PRO A 39 15.78 9.62 -9.67
C PRO A 39 16.24 11.06 -9.86
N GLU A 40 16.63 11.43 -11.06
CA GLU A 40 17.06 12.79 -11.42
C GLU A 40 15.95 13.83 -11.28
N ASP A 41 14.68 13.40 -11.43
CA ASP A 41 13.51 14.27 -11.30
C ASP A 41 13.00 14.36 -9.86
N LEU A 42 13.58 13.59 -8.92
CA LEU A 42 12.99 13.42 -7.59
C LEU A 42 13.09 14.69 -6.74
N GLU A 43 14.17 15.46 -6.86
CA GLU A 43 14.33 16.74 -6.15
C GLU A 43 13.27 17.74 -6.60
N VAL A 44 13.09 17.88 -7.92
CA VAL A 44 12.03 18.72 -8.51
C VAL A 44 10.63 18.21 -8.11
N ALA A 45 10.46 16.89 -8.03
CA ALA A 45 9.19 16.30 -7.58
C ALA A 45 8.81 16.71 -6.17
N PHE A 46 9.79 16.82 -5.24
CA PHE A 46 9.54 17.30 -3.88
C PHE A 46 9.21 18.79 -3.83
N GLU A 47 9.80 19.60 -4.70
CA GLU A 47 9.63 21.06 -4.71
C GLU A 47 8.38 21.51 -5.48
N GLU A 48 8.15 20.92 -6.65
CA GLU A 48 7.14 21.39 -7.60
C GLU A 48 6.00 20.41 -7.82
N GLY A 49 6.16 19.15 -7.40
CA GLY A 49 5.28 18.06 -7.76
C GLY A 49 5.51 17.59 -9.20
N ILE A 50 4.92 16.47 -9.55
CA ILE A 50 4.95 15.93 -10.92
C ILE A 50 3.56 15.97 -11.53
N GLY A 51 3.45 16.62 -12.70
CA GLY A 51 2.21 16.71 -13.44
C GLY A 51 1.77 15.37 -14.02
N PHE A 52 0.48 15.08 -13.95
CA PHE A 52 -0.13 13.92 -14.58
C PHE A 52 -1.56 14.23 -15.00
N ASP A 53 -2.07 13.47 -16.00
CA ASP A 53 -3.45 13.54 -16.43
C ASP A 53 -4.36 12.72 -15.50
N GLY A 54 -5.22 13.40 -14.75
CA GLY A 54 -6.18 12.77 -13.84
C GLY A 54 -7.51 12.37 -14.50
N SER A 55 -7.76 12.74 -15.76
CA SER A 55 -9.06 12.55 -16.43
C SER A 55 -9.45 11.08 -16.58
N ALA A 56 -8.48 10.18 -16.71
CA ALA A 56 -8.70 8.73 -16.81
C ALA A 56 -8.81 8.04 -15.43
N ILE A 57 -8.72 8.80 -14.32
CA ILE A 57 -8.83 8.26 -12.96
C ILE A 57 -10.22 8.55 -12.42
N GLU A 58 -10.95 7.49 -12.14
CA GLU A 58 -12.34 7.60 -11.67
C GLU A 58 -12.45 8.44 -10.41
N GLY A 59 -13.33 9.46 -10.44
CA GLY A 59 -13.58 10.37 -9.34
C GLY A 59 -12.52 11.48 -9.16
N PHE A 60 -11.52 11.59 -10.07
CA PHE A 60 -10.50 12.64 -9.94
C PHE A 60 -10.91 13.92 -10.64
N ALA A 61 -10.91 13.95 -11.94
CA ALA A 61 -11.13 15.19 -12.68
C ALA A 61 -12.09 15.00 -13.85
N THR A 62 -12.65 16.12 -14.32
CA THR A 62 -13.33 16.16 -15.61
C THR A 62 -12.28 16.29 -16.73
N PRO A 63 -12.61 15.96 -17.99
CA PRO A 63 -11.68 16.15 -19.11
C PRO A 63 -11.18 17.59 -19.27
N GLU A 64 -11.97 18.58 -18.80
CA GLU A 64 -11.64 20.00 -18.89
C GLU A 64 -10.68 20.46 -17.76
N GLU A 65 -10.58 19.69 -16.67
CA GLU A 65 -9.75 19.97 -15.49
C GLU A 65 -8.82 18.80 -15.20
N ALA A 66 -8.23 18.21 -16.24
CA ALA A 66 -7.51 16.95 -16.16
C ALA A 66 -6.15 17.04 -15.46
N ASP A 67 -5.50 18.20 -15.51
CA ASP A 67 -4.16 18.39 -14.98
C ASP A 67 -4.14 18.30 -13.45
N MET A 68 -3.31 17.40 -12.92
CA MET A 68 -3.08 17.20 -11.49
C MET A 68 -1.59 17.17 -11.18
N LEU A 69 -1.23 17.44 -9.94
CA LEU A 69 0.14 17.34 -9.43
C LEU A 69 0.22 16.26 -8.35
N ALA A 70 1.20 15.37 -8.46
CA ALA A 70 1.56 14.42 -7.41
C ALA A 70 2.74 14.96 -6.61
N PHE A 71 2.54 15.27 -5.32
CA PHE A 71 3.59 15.71 -4.39
C PHE A 71 4.04 14.55 -3.52
N PRO A 72 5.29 14.06 -3.65
CA PRO A 72 5.79 12.95 -2.86
C PRO A 72 5.90 13.31 -1.37
N ASP A 73 5.47 12.40 -0.50
CA ASP A 73 5.70 12.47 0.95
C ASP A 73 6.97 11.68 1.30
N ALA A 74 8.09 12.40 1.50
CA ALA A 74 9.40 11.81 1.75
C ALA A 74 9.42 10.86 2.96
N SER A 75 8.51 11.04 3.94
CA SER A 75 8.42 10.17 5.12
C SER A 75 7.97 8.74 4.78
N THR A 76 7.36 8.57 3.62
CA THR A 76 6.83 7.28 3.18
C THR A 76 7.76 6.50 2.25
N PHE A 77 8.93 7.03 1.93
CA PHE A 77 9.89 6.40 1.01
C PHE A 77 10.25 4.98 1.46
N GLN A 78 10.15 4.00 0.53
CA GLN A 78 10.56 2.62 0.76
C GLN A 78 11.11 1.97 -0.52
N ILE A 79 12.16 1.17 -0.36
CA ILE A 79 12.68 0.35 -1.45
C ILE A 79 11.81 -0.89 -1.58
N LEU A 80 11.50 -1.30 -2.81
CA LEU A 80 10.66 -2.46 -3.09
C LEU A 80 11.49 -3.75 -3.03
N PRO A 81 11.37 -4.58 -1.97
CA PRO A 81 12.28 -5.72 -1.74
C PRO A 81 12.08 -6.90 -2.70
N TRP A 82 11.00 -6.93 -3.46
CA TRP A 82 10.75 -7.93 -4.53
C TRP A 82 11.28 -7.49 -5.90
N ARG A 83 11.97 -6.37 -5.97
CA ARG A 83 12.69 -5.91 -7.16
C ARG A 83 14.18 -6.17 -6.99
N PRO A 84 14.93 -6.29 -8.10
CA PRO A 84 16.38 -6.47 -8.01
C PRO A 84 17.06 -5.40 -7.18
N SER A 85 18.11 -5.75 -6.47
CA SER A 85 18.93 -4.81 -5.70
C SER A 85 19.82 -3.93 -6.60
N HIS A 86 20.12 -4.41 -7.80
CA HIS A 86 20.78 -3.65 -8.86
C HIS A 86 19.72 -3.06 -9.79
N ASN A 87 19.86 -1.79 -10.16
CA ASN A 87 18.80 -1.02 -10.82
C ASN A 87 17.49 -1.06 -10.03
N GLY A 88 17.59 -0.79 -8.74
CA GLY A 88 16.51 -0.95 -7.79
C GLY A 88 15.30 -0.07 -8.07
N VAL A 89 14.20 -0.40 -7.43
CA VAL A 89 12.95 0.36 -7.50
C VAL A 89 12.54 0.76 -6.09
N ALA A 90 12.21 2.03 -5.91
CA ALA A 90 11.60 2.54 -4.70
C ALA A 90 10.18 3.04 -4.95
N ARG A 91 9.44 3.27 -3.89
CA ARG A 91 8.14 3.94 -3.93
C ARG A 91 8.08 5.06 -2.91
N VAL A 92 7.23 6.04 -3.17
CA VAL A 92 6.83 7.08 -2.22
C VAL A 92 5.33 7.34 -2.41
N PHE A 93 4.58 7.50 -1.30
CA PHE A 93 3.21 7.95 -1.41
C PHE A 93 3.17 9.44 -1.73
N CYS A 94 2.17 9.84 -2.51
CA CYS A 94 1.97 11.22 -2.92
C CYS A 94 0.62 11.75 -2.42
N ASP A 95 0.62 13.03 -2.14
CA ASP A 95 -0.59 13.83 -2.04
C ASP A 95 -0.94 14.37 -3.43
N VAL A 96 -2.22 14.33 -3.78
CA VAL A 96 -2.68 14.87 -5.06
C VAL A 96 -3.15 16.30 -4.88
N CYS A 97 -2.66 17.17 -5.75
CA CYS A 97 -2.99 18.58 -5.77
C CYS A 97 -3.51 19.02 -7.14
N THR A 98 -4.25 20.11 -7.14
CA THR A 98 -4.62 20.85 -8.35
C THR A 98 -3.42 21.62 -8.90
N PRO A 99 -3.44 22.12 -10.18
CA PRO A 99 -2.32 22.83 -10.77
C PRO A 99 -1.89 24.11 -10.01
N ASP A 100 -2.80 24.71 -9.24
CA ASP A 100 -2.52 25.86 -8.35
C ASP A 100 -1.96 25.41 -6.98
N ARG A 101 -1.51 24.17 -6.87
CA ARG A 101 -0.88 23.55 -5.69
C ARG A 101 -1.78 23.47 -4.44
N LYS A 102 -3.08 23.49 -4.62
CA LYS A 102 -4.03 23.24 -3.53
C LYS A 102 -4.32 21.77 -3.41
N PRO A 103 -4.53 21.24 -2.19
CA PRO A 103 -4.96 19.85 -2.01
C PRO A 103 -6.21 19.57 -2.83
N PHE A 104 -6.19 18.47 -3.57
CA PHE A 104 -7.34 18.03 -4.34
C PHE A 104 -8.40 17.43 -3.42
N ALA A 105 -9.63 17.96 -3.49
CA ALA A 105 -10.72 17.55 -2.59
C ALA A 105 -11.11 16.06 -2.70
N GLY A 106 -10.83 15.44 -3.86
CA GLY A 106 -11.06 14.03 -4.12
C GLY A 106 -9.91 13.10 -3.71
N ASP A 107 -8.82 13.62 -3.13
CA ASP A 107 -7.73 12.80 -2.60
C ASP A 107 -8.12 12.18 -1.25
N PRO A 108 -8.31 10.83 -1.15
CA PRO A 108 -8.65 10.17 0.10
C PRO A 108 -7.59 10.38 1.19
N ARG A 109 -6.31 10.49 0.80
CA ARG A 109 -5.20 10.69 1.74
C ARG A 109 -5.25 12.08 2.37
N ASP A 110 -5.57 13.12 1.59
CA ASP A 110 -5.80 14.46 2.12
C ASP A 110 -7.05 14.54 2.99
N ALA A 111 -8.13 13.85 2.60
CA ALA A 111 -9.34 13.80 3.42
C ALA A 111 -9.06 13.23 4.83
N LEU A 112 -8.28 12.14 4.93
CA LEU A 112 -7.86 11.57 6.20
C LEU A 112 -6.96 12.54 6.99
N ARG A 113 -5.99 13.18 6.32
CA ARG A 113 -5.10 14.18 6.95
C ARG A 113 -5.87 15.35 7.55
N ARG A 114 -6.85 15.87 6.83
CA ARG A 114 -7.74 16.94 7.34
C ARG A 114 -8.49 16.52 8.60
N MET A 115 -8.99 15.28 8.63
CA MET A 115 -9.68 14.75 9.81
C MET A 115 -8.73 14.52 10.97
N PHE A 116 -7.53 14.04 10.69
CA PHE A 116 -6.47 13.88 11.70
C PHE A 116 -6.13 15.23 12.35
N HIS A 117 -5.85 16.26 11.57
CA HIS A 117 -5.59 17.61 12.09
C HIS A 117 -6.78 18.20 12.87
N LYS A 118 -8.02 17.87 12.50
CA LYS A 118 -9.19 18.28 13.27
C LYS A 118 -9.21 17.59 14.64
N ALA A 119 -8.86 16.32 14.73
CA ALA A 119 -8.74 15.58 15.98
C ALA A 119 -7.63 16.15 16.87
N GLU A 120 -6.44 16.42 16.31
CA GLU A 120 -5.32 17.04 17.03
C GLU A 120 -5.68 18.38 17.64
N LYS A 121 -6.35 19.25 16.88
CA LYS A 121 -6.84 20.56 17.37
C LYS A 121 -7.86 20.43 18.52
N ALA A 122 -8.56 19.30 18.57
CA ALA A 122 -9.47 18.97 19.67
C ALA A 122 -8.77 18.23 20.85
N GLY A 123 -7.45 18.03 20.78
CA GLY A 123 -6.64 17.40 21.82
C GLY A 123 -6.60 15.87 21.73
N TYR A 124 -6.96 15.28 20.59
CA TYR A 124 -6.95 13.82 20.39
C TYR A 124 -5.88 13.39 19.39
N LEU A 125 -5.23 12.27 19.68
CA LEU A 125 -4.38 11.53 18.72
C LEU A 125 -5.16 10.33 18.23
N LEU A 126 -5.20 10.14 16.90
CA LEU A 126 -5.90 9.02 16.28
C LEU A 126 -4.89 7.92 15.91
N ASN A 127 -4.86 6.86 16.69
CA ASN A 127 -4.15 5.62 16.38
C ASN A 127 -5.14 4.55 15.95
N VAL A 128 -4.76 3.79 14.93
CA VAL A 128 -5.59 2.74 14.32
C VAL A 128 -4.81 1.45 14.28
N GLY A 129 -5.42 0.34 14.68
CA GLY A 129 -4.99 -1.03 14.40
C GLY A 129 -5.82 -1.58 13.26
N ALA A 130 -5.21 -2.38 12.40
CA ALA A 130 -5.90 -3.00 11.27
C ALA A 130 -5.68 -4.51 11.28
N GLU A 131 -6.75 -5.25 11.04
CA GLU A 131 -6.70 -6.66 10.73
C GLU A 131 -7.20 -6.85 9.31
N LEU A 132 -6.41 -7.56 8.49
CA LEU A 132 -6.73 -7.86 7.10
C LEU A 132 -7.05 -9.33 7.00
N GLU A 133 -8.23 -9.66 6.51
CA GLU A 133 -8.59 -11.02 6.13
C GLU A 133 -8.70 -11.15 4.61
N TYR A 134 -8.25 -12.27 4.09
CA TYR A 134 -8.18 -12.52 2.65
C TYR A 134 -8.15 -14.02 2.37
N TYR A 135 -8.48 -14.37 1.13
CA TYR A 135 -8.47 -15.75 0.67
C TYR A 135 -7.35 -15.98 -0.34
N TYR A 136 -6.75 -17.16 -0.29
CA TYR A 136 -5.91 -17.65 -1.39
C TYR A 136 -6.65 -18.67 -2.24
N PHE A 137 -6.49 -18.55 -3.55
CA PHE A 137 -7.03 -19.45 -4.56
C PHE A 137 -5.92 -19.97 -5.47
N PRO A 138 -6.12 -21.11 -6.17
CA PRO A 138 -5.15 -21.61 -7.15
C PRO A 138 -4.83 -20.58 -8.25
N ASP A 139 -5.85 -19.85 -8.71
CA ASP A 139 -5.75 -18.81 -9.73
C ASP A 139 -6.91 -17.81 -9.59
N GLU A 140 -6.98 -16.84 -10.50
CA GLU A 140 -8.02 -15.78 -10.47
C GLU A 140 -9.41 -16.22 -10.98
N HIS A 141 -9.52 -17.46 -11.52
CA HIS A 141 -10.74 -17.96 -12.15
C HIS A 141 -11.39 -19.11 -11.38
N THR A 142 -10.60 -19.81 -10.53
CA THR A 142 -11.02 -21.02 -9.84
C THR A 142 -11.31 -20.72 -8.36
N PRO A 143 -12.58 -20.56 -7.96
CA PRO A 143 -12.94 -20.25 -6.58
C PRO A 143 -12.95 -21.53 -5.70
N GLU A 144 -11.85 -22.26 -5.71
CA GLU A 144 -11.65 -23.46 -4.90
C GLU A 144 -10.65 -23.21 -3.79
N PRO A 145 -10.96 -23.59 -2.53
CA PRO A 145 -10.01 -23.46 -1.43
C PRO A 145 -8.72 -24.26 -1.68
N LEU A 146 -7.55 -23.69 -1.30
CA LEU A 146 -6.27 -24.40 -1.35
C LEU A 146 -6.14 -25.44 -0.23
N ASP A 147 -6.83 -25.24 0.89
CA ASP A 147 -6.77 -26.10 2.06
C ASP A 147 -8.13 -26.16 2.80
N ASN A 148 -8.18 -27.00 3.83
CA ASN A 148 -9.33 -27.17 4.71
C ASN A 148 -8.87 -27.16 6.16
N VAL A 149 -8.09 -26.14 6.51
CA VAL A 149 -7.56 -25.89 7.85
C VAL A 149 -8.53 -24.99 8.60
N GLY A 150 -8.60 -25.12 9.92
CA GLY A 150 -9.49 -24.34 10.77
C GLY A 150 -8.81 -23.14 11.44
N TYR A 151 -9.61 -22.41 12.22
CA TYR A 151 -9.18 -21.21 12.91
C TYR A 151 -8.04 -21.49 13.90
N PHE A 152 -6.90 -20.82 13.69
CA PHE A 152 -5.66 -20.96 14.47
C PHE A 152 -5.06 -22.37 14.48
N ASP A 153 -5.50 -23.26 13.64
CA ASP A 153 -4.94 -24.61 13.58
C ASP A 153 -3.47 -24.59 13.13
N LEU A 154 -2.66 -25.35 13.80
CA LEU A 154 -1.30 -25.65 13.37
C LEU A 154 -1.32 -26.97 12.57
N SER A 155 -1.40 -26.87 11.25
CA SER A 155 -1.46 -28.01 10.36
C SER A 155 -0.33 -28.03 9.34
N VAL A 156 0.15 -29.21 8.99
CA VAL A 156 1.10 -29.41 7.88
C VAL A 156 0.42 -29.22 6.53
N SER A 157 -0.90 -29.29 6.48
CA SER A 157 -1.72 -29.06 5.28
C SER A 157 -2.10 -27.58 5.05
N ASP A 158 -1.64 -26.68 5.92
CA ASP A 158 -1.77 -25.23 5.71
C ASP A 158 -0.90 -24.79 4.52
N ALA A 159 -1.52 -24.76 3.34
CA ALA A 159 -0.85 -24.50 2.06
C ALA A 159 -0.24 -23.08 1.98
N ALA A 160 -0.77 -22.15 2.75
CA ALA A 160 -0.36 -20.74 2.71
C ALA A 160 0.57 -20.32 3.87
N ARG A 161 1.03 -21.25 4.69
CA ARG A 161 1.91 -20.91 5.83
C ARG A 161 3.18 -20.19 5.40
N ASP A 162 3.83 -20.66 4.34
CA ASP A 162 5.04 -20.02 3.82
C ASP A 162 4.73 -18.71 3.08
N LEU A 163 3.55 -18.60 2.46
CA LEU A 163 3.09 -17.33 1.88
C LEU A 163 2.95 -16.25 2.96
N ARG A 164 2.28 -16.56 4.08
CA ARG A 164 2.16 -15.63 5.21
C ARG A 164 3.52 -15.23 5.76
N ARG A 165 4.42 -16.21 5.97
CA ARG A 165 5.79 -15.96 6.45
C ARG A 165 6.56 -15.02 5.51
N ASN A 166 6.55 -15.29 4.20
CA ASN A 166 7.25 -14.47 3.22
C ASN A 166 6.66 -13.06 3.12
N THR A 167 5.34 -12.94 3.24
CA THR A 167 4.64 -11.66 3.32
C THR A 167 5.12 -10.83 4.51
N VAL A 168 5.17 -11.43 5.72
CA VAL A 168 5.67 -10.75 6.94
C VAL A 168 7.09 -10.24 6.73
N LEU A 169 8.01 -11.11 6.28
CA LEU A 169 9.41 -10.73 6.06
C LEU A 169 9.58 -9.61 5.01
N THR A 170 8.68 -9.57 4.03
CA THR A 170 8.67 -8.51 3.01
C THR A 170 8.14 -7.20 3.58
N LEU A 171 7.07 -7.25 4.38
CA LEU A 171 6.50 -6.09 5.06
C LEU A 171 7.46 -5.48 6.08
N GLU A 172 8.17 -6.30 6.86
CA GLU A 172 9.21 -5.85 7.79
C GLU A 172 10.32 -5.06 7.08
N LYS A 173 10.77 -5.52 5.91
CA LYS A 173 11.75 -4.78 5.08
C LYS A 173 11.23 -3.42 4.59
N MET A 174 9.92 -3.23 4.57
CA MET A 174 9.25 -1.97 4.21
C MET A 174 8.77 -1.19 5.44
N SER A 175 9.25 -1.53 6.63
CA SER A 175 8.89 -0.87 7.88
C SER A 175 7.38 -0.89 8.19
N VAL A 176 6.69 -1.91 7.71
CA VAL A 176 5.29 -2.19 8.05
C VAL A 176 5.26 -3.29 9.11
N PRO A 177 5.08 -2.95 10.41
CA PRO A 177 5.16 -3.91 11.48
C PRO A 177 3.90 -4.78 11.54
N VAL A 178 4.07 -6.07 11.34
CA VAL A 178 3.03 -7.09 11.56
C VAL A 178 3.03 -7.51 13.02
N GLU A 179 1.86 -7.67 13.62
CA GLU A 179 1.70 -8.16 14.97
C GLU A 179 1.64 -9.69 15.00
N TYR A 180 0.74 -10.26 14.22
CA TYR A 180 0.63 -11.70 14.00
C TYR A 180 -0.07 -12.02 12.68
N THR A 181 0.05 -13.29 12.27
CA THR A 181 -0.67 -13.88 11.14
C THR A 181 -1.29 -15.20 11.55
N PHE A 182 -2.41 -15.57 10.95
CA PHE A 182 -3.14 -16.76 11.31
C PHE A 182 -3.89 -17.36 10.12
N HIS A 183 -4.31 -18.63 10.27
CA HIS A 183 -5.36 -19.20 9.44
C HIS A 183 -6.71 -18.78 10.04
N ALA A 184 -7.59 -18.19 9.25
CA ALA A 184 -8.90 -17.75 9.70
C ALA A 184 -9.92 -18.91 9.69
N ALA A 185 -11.19 -18.64 9.95
CA ALA A 185 -12.20 -19.68 10.11
C ALA A 185 -12.62 -20.35 8.79
N GLY A 186 -12.67 -19.59 7.70
CA GLY A 186 -13.00 -20.13 6.38
C GLY A 186 -11.87 -20.93 5.74
N ARG A 187 -12.21 -21.92 4.92
CA ARG A 187 -11.23 -22.68 4.16
C ARG A 187 -10.42 -21.78 3.25
N SER A 188 -9.08 -21.87 3.29
CA SER A 188 -8.15 -20.98 2.60
C SER A 188 -8.29 -19.48 2.97
N GLN A 189 -8.92 -19.19 4.10
CA GLN A 189 -8.99 -17.84 4.65
C GLN A 189 -7.80 -17.60 5.59
N HIS A 190 -7.16 -16.46 5.43
CA HIS A 190 -5.97 -16.08 6.20
C HIS A 190 -6.12 -14.67 6.74
N GLY A 191 -5.51 -14.45 7.90
CA GLY A 191 -5.53 -13.16 8.56
C GLY A 191 -4.14 -12.61 8.86
N MET A 192 -4.07 -11.29 8.93
CA MET A 192 -2.89 -10.55 9.33
C MET A 192 -3.29 -9.32 10.15
N SER A 193 -2.80 -9.24 11.39
CA SER A 193 -2.94 -8.05 12.23
C SER A 193 -1.71 -7.17 12.10
N LEU A 194 -1.92 -5.87 11.88
CA LEU A 194 -0.87 -4.85 11.85
C LEU A 194 -0.81 -4.14 13.21
N ARG A 195 0.40 -3.88 13.70
CA ARG A 195 0.57 -3.08 14.93
C ARG A 195 0.00 -1.70 14.71
N HIS A 196 -0.76 -1.22 15.69
CA HIS A 196 -1.37 0.10 15.64
C HIS A 196 -0.35 1.20 15.35
N ALA A 197 -0.76 2.16 14.55
CA ALA A 197 0.02 3.31 14.15
C ALA A 197 -0.89 4.54 14.00
N GLU A 198 -0.29 5.69 13.79
CA GLU A 198 -1.00 6.89 13.40
C GLU A 198 -1.84 6.64 12.13
N ALA A 199 -3.03 7.22 12.06
CA ALA A 199 -4.06 6.84 11.09
C ALA A 199 -3.60 6.93 9.62
N LEU A 200 -2.83 7.96 9.24
CA LEU A 200 -2.35 8.12 7.87
C LEU A 200 -1.29 7.05 7.55
N SER A 201 -0.35 6.82 8.45
CA SER A 201 0.66 5.76 8.33
C SER A 201 0.02 4.37 8.25
N MET A 202 -1.05 4.12 9.02
CA MET A 202 -1.79 2.85 8.94
C MET A 202 -2.50 2.69 7.60
N SER A 203 -3.10 3.73 7.06
CA SER A 203 -3.73 3.71 5.73
C SER A 203 -2.74 3.35 4.62
N ASP A 204 -1.55 3.96 4.64
CA ASP A 204 -0.45 3.64 3.73
C ASP A 204 0.05 2.19 3.94
N ALA A 205 0.12 1.72 5.20
CA ALA A 205 0.51 0.36 5.54
C ALA A 205 -0.49 -0.69 5.05
N ILE A 206 -1.80 -0.47 5.22
CA ILE A 206 -2.87 -1.35 4.70
C ILE A 206 -2.77 -1.48 3.18
N THR A 207 -2.64 -0.36 2.48
CA THR A 207 -2.50 -0.34 1.02
C THR A 207 -1.27 -1.11 0.56
N THR A 208 -0.14 -0.92 1.26
CA THR A 208 1.11 -1.64 1.02
C THR A 208 0.96 -3.14 1.30
N ALA A 209 0.35 -3.52 2.44
CA ALA A 209 0.16 -4.92 2.82
C ALA A 209 -0.72 -5.68 1.80
N LYS A 210 -1.82 -5.08 1.36
CA LYS A 210 -2.68 -5.66 0.31
C LYS A 210 -1.91 -5.94 -1.00
N LEU A 211 -1.05 -5.02 -1.41
CA LEU A 211 -0.21 -5.22 -2.60
C LEU A 211 0.79 -6.36 -2.39
N ILE A 212 1.47 -6.40 -1.23
CA ILE A 212 2.49 -7.43 -0.95
C ILE A 212 1.87 -8.82 -0.83
N ILE A 213 0.72 -8.95 -0.19
CA ILE A 213 -0.02 -10.22 -0.12
C ILE A 213 -0.32 -10.74 -1.54
N LYS A 214 -0.83 -9.88 -2.43
CA LYS A 214 -1.08 -10.23 -3.82
C LYS A 214 0.21 -10.56 -4.59
N GLN A 215 1.29 -9.81 -4.35
CA GLN A 215 2.58 -10.05 -5.01
C GLN A 215 3.17 -11.41 -4.60
N GLN A 216 3.13 -11.75 -3.31
CA GLN A 216 3.62 -13.03 -2.81
C GLN A 216 2.77 -14.21 -3.33
N ALA A 217 1.45 -14.04 -3.41
CA ALA A 217 0.56 -15.02 -4.03
C ALA A 217 0.93 -15.25 -5.50
N TYR A 218 1.06 -14.19 -6.27
CA TYR A 218 1.42 -14.25 -7.69
C TYR A 218 2.77 -14.94 -7.92
N GLU A 219 3.80 -14.60 -7.15
CA GLU A 219 5.14 -15.24 -7.23
C GLU A 219 5.11 -16.73 -6.90
N SER A 220 4.13 -17.16 -6.12
CA SER A 220 3.93 -18.54 -5.71
C SER A 220 2.91 -19.30 -6.59
N GLY A 221 2.43 -18.69 -7.66
CA GLY A 221 1.46 -19.28 -8.57
C GLY A 221 0.04 -19.38 -8.02
N CYS A 222 -0.32 -18.50 -7.06
CA CYS A 222 -1.63 -18.41 -6.43
C CYS A 222 -2.26 -17.04 -6.66
N HIS A 223 -3.54 -16.91 -6.34
CA HIS A 223 -4.29 -15.65 -6.35
C HIS A 223 -4.74 -15.27 -4.94
N ALA A 224 -4.52 -14.02 -4.53
CA ALA A 224 -5.02 -13.47 -3.28
C ALA A 224 -6.24 -12.58 -3.51
N SER A 225 -7.36 -12.92 -2.90
CA SER A 225 -8.62 -12.16 -2.99
C SER A 225 -8.91 -11.41 -1.69
N PHE A 226 -9.21 -10.11 -1.83
CA PHE A 226 -9.75 -9.27 -0.77
C PHE A 226 -11.25 -8.99 -0.98
N MET A 227 -11.93 -9.83 -1.74
CA MET A 227 -13.38 -9.78 -1.85
C MET A 227 -14.00 -10.06 -0.47
N PRO A 228 -14.98 -9.28 -0.01
CA PRO A 228 -15.53 -9.40 1.34
C PRO A 228 -16.05 -10.80 1.70
N LYS A 229 -16.61 -11.51 0.72
CA LYS A 229 -17.10 -12.89 0.88
C LYS A 229 -16.98 -13.65 -0.45
N PRO A 230 -15.80 -14.18 -0.79
CA PRO A 230 -15.58 -14.80 -2.11
C PRO A 230 -16.21 -16.20 -2.23
N LEU A 231 -16.43 -16.89 -1.12
CA LEU A 231 -17.00 -18.23 -1.08
C LEU A 231 -18.36 -18.23 -0.36
N ALA A 232 -19.39 -18.75 -1.01
CA ALA A 232 -20.70 -18.94 -0.40
C ALA A 232 -20.60 -19.99 0.73
N GLY A 233 -21.13 -19.65 1.92
CA GLY A 233 -21.12 -20.54 3.08
C GLY A 233 -19.87 -20.45 3.96
N GLU A 234 -18.79 -19.84 3.50
CA GLU A 234 -17.59 -19.56 4.32
C GLU A 234 -17.72 -18.19 5.02
N ASP A 235 -16.80 -17.90 5.92
CA ASP A 235 -16.70 -16.59 6.58
C ASP A 235 -16.24 -15.49 5.62
N GLY A 236 -16.58 -14.28 5.95
CA GLY A 236 -16.21 -13.09 5.16
C GLY A 236 -15.04 -12.35 5.73
#